data_af73eab6183065707179f49815f008e8
#
_entry.id   af73eab6183065707179f49815f008e8
#
_cell.length_a   1.000
_cell.length_b   1.000
_cell.length_c   1.000
_cell.angle_alpha   90.00
_cell.angle_beta   90.00
_cell.angle_gamma   90.00
#
_symmetry.space_group_name_H-M   'P 1'
#
loop_
_entity.id
_entity.type
_entity.pdbx_description
1 polymer ?
#
loop_
_entity_poly.entity_id
_entity_poly.type
_entity_poly.pdbx_seq_one_letter_code
_entity_poly.pdbx_strand_id
1 'polypeptide(L)'
;MKLYGFHTLKDVADARITGTLVEAVNTAITEAVREHNRQMDALMALFVERTTDVKRRFAQTGAVRLQPIDESGRARPVKPGGFYDVAWPIQMAGAAWGADFVTRAKMTVADAERATSMMLEGDFRWMRDHILAALLDNQSWTFADPLYGDLEIQPLANGDGVTYQISAGADSATTDNHYLAQSDPITDTDDPFEAIYSELREHPENSGEIVALIPTNLKTAVQALDSFRPARDPNLQPGSATDVVVGDLGVQLPGQLLGYHTARVWIAEWPSLPDNYILALATGGPRPLRMREDPEPELQGFNLVARRDDHPFYESQYVRRAGFGAWNRVGALAYRIGDASYAPPAAYDAPMP
;
A
#
# COMPACT_ATOMS: atom_id res chain seq x y z
N MET A 1 23.19 29.78 28.94
CA MET A 1 23.99 28.87 28.10
C MET A 1 24.56 27.77 29.00
N LYS A 2 24.10 26.52 28.82
CA LYS A 2 24.66 25.39 29.61
C LYS A 2 26.04 25.05 29.03
N LEU A 3 27.07 25.17 29.87
CA LEU A 3 28.47 24.94 29.47
C LEU A 3 28.86 23.45 29.39
N TYR A 4 28.04 22.55 29.93
CA TYR A 4 28.30 21.11 29.99
C TYR A 4 27.02 20.34 29.69
N GLY A 5 27.03 19.47 28.69
CA GLY A 5 25.96 18.56 28.30
C GLY A 5 25.83 18.44 26.79
N PHE A 6 25.21 17.35 26.36
CA PHE A 6 24.83 17.17 24.94
C PHE A 6 23.65 18.09 24.62
N HIS A 7 23.82 19.00 23.67
CA HIS A 7 22.76 19.84 23.15
C HIS A 7 22.09 19.10 22.01
N THR A 8 20.78 18.93 22.08
CA THR A 8 19.96 18.46 20.95
C THR A 8 19.57 19.66 20.09
N LEU A 9 19.20 19.44 18.83
CA LEU A 9 18.66 20.49 17.96
C LEU A 9 17.42 21.15 18.58
N LYS A 10 16.66 20.44 19.40
CA LYS A 10 15.51 20.96 20.14
C LYS A 10 15.91 22.03 21.18
N ASP A 11 17.08 21.92 21.79
CA ASP A 11 17.58 22.92 22.74
C ASP A 11 17.98 24.24 22.07
N VAL A 12 18.16 24.23 20.76
CA VAL A 12 18.55 25.39 19.93
C VAL A 12 17.50 25.71 18.85
N ALA A 13 16.24 25.31 19.06
CA ALA A 13 15.17 25.45 18.09
C ALA A 13 15.00 26.89 17.58
N ASP A 14 15.11 27.89 18.48
CA ASP A 14 14.99 29.30 18.16
C ASP A 14 16.31 29.94 17.69
N ALA A 15 17.40 29.18 17.64
CA ALA A 15 18.66 29.69 17.15
C ALA A 15 18.65 29.84 15.63
N ARG A 16 19.26 30.91 15.12
CA ARG A 16 19.46 31.09 13.69
C ARG A 16 20.47 30.09 13.16
N ILE A 17 20.19 29.58 11.97
CA ILE A 17 21.07 28.61 11.29
C ILE A 17 22.26 29.34 10.71
N THR A 18 23.36 29.42 11.48
CA THR A 18 24.62 30.07 11.08
C THR A 18 25.83 29.22 11.47
N GLY A 19 26.90 29.34 10.71
CA GLY A 19 28.17 28.68 11.03
C GLY A 19 28.04 27.16 11.17
N THR A 20 28.50 26.62 12.31
CA THR A 20 28.50 25.17 12.59
C THR A 20 27.10 24.54 12.68
N LEU A 21 26.04 25.34 12.93
CA LEU A 21 24.68 24.84 12.96
C LEU A 21 24.17 24.43 11.57
N VAL A 22 24.69 25.00 10.48
CA VAL A 22 24.32 24.62 9.11
C VAL A 22 24.61 23.14 8.85
N GLU A 23 25.79 22.69 9.26
CA GLU A 23 26.23 21.31 9.05
C GLU A 23 25.44 20.33 9.93
N ALA A 24 25.19 20.68 11.18
CA ALA A 24 24.38 19.90 12.09
C ALA A 24 22.92 19.74 11.60
N VAL A 25 22.32 20.83 11.10
CA VAL A 25 20.96 20.81 10.52
C VAL A 25 20.92 19.97 9.24
N ASN A 26 21.89 20.09 8.34
CA ASN A 26 21.95 19.27 7.13
C ASN A 26 22.08 17.77 7.45
N THR A 27 22.90 17.43 8.43
CA THR A 27 23.03 16.05 8.90
C THR A 27 21.70 15.53 9.46
N ALA A 28 21.02 16.31 10.29
CA ALA A 28 19.72 15.94 10.84
C ALA A 28 18.64 15.76 9.77
N ILE A 29 18.60 16.63 8.76
CA ILE A 29 17.69 16.49 7.62
C ILE A 29 17.98 15.20 6.85
N THR A 30 19.24 14.88 6.58
CA THR A 30 19.63 13.66 5.90
C THR A 30 19.22 12.42 6.67
N GLU A 31 19.39 12.41 7.99
CA GLU A 31 18.95 11.31 8.86
C GLU A 31 17.42 11.21 8.91
N ALA A 32 16.70 12.33 8.93
CA ALA A 32 15.25 12.35 8.91
C ALA A 32 14.70 11.75 7.60
N VAL A 33 15.28 12.09 6.46
CA VAL A 33 14.92 11.51 5.16
C VAL A 33 15.21 10.00 5.12
N ARG A 34 16.33 9.56 5.67
CA ARG A 34 16.68 8.14 5.74
C ARG A 34 15.70 7.35 6.62
N GLU A 35 15.36 7.90 7.79
CA GLU A 35 14.38 7.29 8.69
C GLU A 35 12.99 7.26 8.07
N HIS A 36 12.60 8.33 7.37
CA HIS A 36 11.34 8.37 6.62
C HIS A 36 11.27 7.26 5.57
N ASN A 37 12.31 7.07 4.75
CA ASN A 37 12.35 5.99 3.77
C ASN A 37 12.20 4.62 4.45
N ARG A 38 12.85 4.41 5.60
CA ARG A 38 12.73 3.16 6.35
C ARG A 38 11.32 2.92 6.90
N GLN A 39 10.65 3.96 7.36
CA GLN A 39 9.26 3.87 7.84
C GLN A 39 8.29 3.61 6.69
N MET A 40 8.52 4.23 5.53
CA MET A 40 7.73 3.96 4.32
C MET A 40 7.87 2.51 3.88
N ASP A 41 9.05 1.93 3.93
CA ASP A 41 9.27 0.53 3.60
C ASP A 41 8.46 -0.41 4.48
N ALA A 42 8.44 -0.15 5.78
CA ALA A 42 7.68 -0.94 6.74
C ALA A 42 6.16 -0.84 6.50
N LEU A 43 5.66 0.37 6.20
CA LEU A 43 4.25 0.60 5.89
C LEU A 43 3.83 -0.08 4.59
N MET A 44 4.67 -0.01 3.57
CA MET A 44 4.40 -0.60 2.27
C MET A 44 4.49 -2.13 2.27
N ALA A 45 5.21 -2.73 3.21
CA ALA A 45 5.49 -4.17 3.26
C ALA A 45 4.22 -5.04 3.26
N LEU A 46 3.07 -4.49 3.67
CA LEU A 46 1.79 -5.18 3.63
C LEU A 46 1.23 -5.28 2.20
N PHE A 47 1.41 -4.25 1.37
CA PHE A 47 0.76 -4.09 0.07
C PHE A 47 1.68 -4.38 -1.11
N VAL A 48 2.99 -4.18 -0.94
CA VAL A 48 3.91 -3.95 -2.05
C VAL A 48 5.14 -4.84 -1.99
N GLU A 49 5.50 -5.43 -3.13
CA GLU A 49 6.84 -5.97 -3.40
C GLU A 49 7.62 -5.00 -4.30
N ARG A 50 8.92 -4.87 -4.08
CA ARG A 50 9.78 -4.04 -4.92
C ARG A 50 10.23 -4.79 -6.16
N THR A 51 10.34 -4.07 -7.29
CA THR A 51 10.86 -4.59 -8.56
C THR A 51 11.59 -3.51 -9.34
N THR A 52 12.51 -3.92 -10.19
CA THR A 52 13.10 -3.07 -11.22
C THR A 52 12.58 -3.41 -12.63
N ASP A 53 11.69 -4.41 -12.72
CA ASP A 53 11.09 -4.81 -13.99
C ASP A 53 10.18 -3.69 -14.54
N VAL A 54 10.23 -3.47 -15.86
CA VAL A 54 9.35 -2.52 -16.56
C VAL A 54 7.98 -3.13 -16.78
N LYS A 55 7.97 -4.35 -17.30
CA LYS A 55 6.77 -5.15 -17.54
C LYS A 55 7.10 -6.63 -17.47
N ARG A 56 6.10 -7.43 -17.19
CA ARG A 56 6.23 -8.88 -17.13
C ARG A 56 4.99 -9.56 -17.69
N ARG A 57 5.21 -10.63 -18.42
CA ARG A 57 4.15 -11.50 -18.93
C ARG A 57 3.88 -12.64 -17.98
N PHE A 58 2.62 -12.81 -17.61
CA PHE A 58 2.16 -13.89 -16.76
C PHE A 58 1.34 -14.88 -17.58
N ALA A 59 1.58 -16.18 -17.39
CA ALA A 59 0.73 -17.21 -17.96
C ALA A 59 -0.56 -17.30 -17.13
N GLN A 60 -1.69 -17.40 -17.79
CA GLN A 60 -2.94 -17.77 -17.12
C GLN A 60 -2.82 -19.20 -16.63
N THR A 61 -2.99 -19.40 -15.34
CA THR A 61 -3.00 -20.72 -14.74
C THR A 61 -4.36 -21.37 -14.97
N GLY A 62 -4.44 -22.19 -16.02
CA GLY A 62 -5.57 -23.10 -16.17
C GLY A 62 -5.49 -24.21 -15.11
N ALA A 63 -6.64 -24.75 -14.71
CA ALA A 63 -6.66 -25.96 -13.89
C ALA A 63 -6.08 -27.12 -14.66
N VAL A 64 -4.98 -27.68 -14.17
CA VAL A 64 -4.36 -28.86 -14.74
C VAL A 64 -4.68 -30.07 -13.86
N ARG A 65 -5.45 -31.02 -14.40
CA ARG A 65 -5.69 -32.30 -13.74
C ARG A 65 -4.87 -33.38 -14.42
N LEU A 66 -4.23 -34.23 -13.62
CA LEU A 66 -3.60 -35.44 -14.15
C LEU A 66 -4.68 -36.35 -14.74
N GLN A 67 -4.48 -36.77 -15.99
CA GLN A 67 -5.37 -37.67 -16.70
C GLN A 67 -4.76 -39.06 -16.71
N PRO A 68 -5.58 -40.15 -16.71
CA PRO A 68 -5.07 -41.48 -16.91
C PRO A 68 -4.24 -41.58 -18.21
N ILE A 69 -3.09 -42.20 -18.09
CA ILE A 69 -2.21 -42.44 -19.23
C ILE A 69 -2.86 -43.52 -20.11
N ASP A 70 -2.77 -43.38 -21.42
CA ASP A 70 -3.28 -44.37 -22.37
C ASP A 70 -2.47 -45.67 -22.31
N GLU A 71 -2.94 -46.73 -22.99
CA GLU A 71 -2.27 -48.02 -23.03
C GLU A 71 -0.85 -47.97 -23.61
N SER A 72 -0.53 -46.90 -24.34
CA SER A 72 0.82 -46.61 -24.88
C SER A 72 1.73 -45.85 -23.93
N GLY A 73 1.25 -45.50 -22.72
CA GLY A 73 2.02 -44.80 -21.70
C GLY A 73 2.18 -43.31 -21.99
N ARG A 74 1.34 -42.70 -22.84
CA ARG A 74 1.44 -41.28 -23.24
C ARG A 74 0.51 -40.40 -22.42
N ALA A 75 1.09 -39.34 -21.83
CA ALA A 75 0.32 -38.27 -21.25
C ALA A 75 -0.13 -37.25 -22.33
N ARG A 76 -1.31 -36.70 -22.18
CA ARG A 76 -1.79 -35.62 -23.07
C ARG A 76 -1.12 -34.29 -22.68
N PRO A 77 -0.59 -33.53 -23.66
CA PRO A 77 -0.01 -32.24 -23.37
C PRO A 77 -1.08 -31.24 -22.93
N VAL A 78 -0.80 -30.54 -21.87
CA VAL A 78 -1.64 -29.43 -21.37
C VAL A 78 -1.07 -28.12 -21.90
N LYS A 79 -1.93 -27.27 -22.43
CA LYS A 79 -1.56 -25.93 -22.90
C LYS A 79 -2.01 -24.89 -21.86
N PRO A 80 -1.19 -23.87 -21.58
CA PRO A 80 -1.64 -22.73 -20.79
C PRO A 80 -2.82 -22.02 -21.48
N GLY A 81 -3.76 -21.49 -20.70
CA GLY A 81 -5.00 -20.90 -21.20
C GLY A 81 -4.81 -19.57 -21.93
N GLY A 82 -3.72 -18.87 -21.68
CA GLY A 82 -3.42 -17.55 -22.25
C GLY A 82 -2.30 -16.86 -21.49
N PHE A 83 -2.09 -15.59 -21.83
CA PHE A 83 -1.11 -14.73 -21.16
C PHE A 83 -1.74 -13.36 -20.95
N TYR A 84 -1.34 -12.66 -19.90
CA TYR A 84 -1.60 -11.25 -19.70
C TYR A 84 -0.30 -10.53 -19.33
N ASP A 85 -0.21 -9.27 -19.72
CA ASP A 85 0.95 -8.44 -19.45
C ASP A 85 0.61 -7.48 -18.31
N VAL A 86 1.56 -7.30 -17.40
CA VAL A 86 1.50 -6.31 -16.33
C VAL A 86 2.71 -5.41 -16.45
N ALA A 87 2.51 -4.12 -16.36
CA ALA A 87 3.57 -3.13 -16.39
C ALA A 87 3.54 -2.23 -15.15
N TRP A 88 4.70 -1.65 -14.86
CA TRP A 88 4.89 -0.73 -13.75
C TRP A 88 5.58 0.53 -14.28
N PRO A 89 4.85 1.65 -14.45
CA PRO A 89 5.42 2.89 -14.91
C PRO A 89 6.23 3.53 -13.79
N ILE A 90 7.35 4.19 -14.10
CA ILE A 90 7.98 5.09 -13.14
C ILE A 90 7.42 6.49 -13.36
N GLN A 91 6.74 7.00 -12.36
CA GLN A 91 6.36 8.39 -12.24
C GLN A 91 7.37 9.12 -11.35
N MET A 92 7.53 10.39 -11.58
CA MET A 92 8.44 11.22 -10.82
C MET A 92 7.64 12.34 -10.15
N ALA A 93 7.70 12.36 -8.81
CA ALA A 93 7.14 13.42 -8.00
C ALA A 93 8.25 14.16 -7.27
N GLY A 94 8.08 15.43 -7.02
CA GLY A 94 9.07 16.21 -6.31
C GLY A 94 8.48 17.38 -5.57
N ALA A 95 9.19 17.79 -4.52
CA ALA A 95 8.92 18.98 -3.77
C ALA A 95 10.19 19.83 -3.65
N ALA A 96 10.07 21.12 -3.83
CA ALA A 96 11.17 22.05 -3.63
C ALA A 96 10.86 22.96 -2.44
N TRP A 97 11.86 23.18 -1.63
CA TRP A 97 11.84 24.20 -0.63
C TRP A 97 12.83 25.29 -1.03
N GLY A 98 12.38 26.54 -1.08
CA GLY A 98 13.19 27.68 -1.46
C GLY A 98 13.02 28.84 -0.48
N ALA A 99 14.08 29.64 -0.33
CA ALA A 99 14.07 30.85 0.47
C ALA A 99 14.86 31.95 -0.23
N ASP A 100 14.38 33.17 -0.08
CA ASP A 100 15.16 34.33 -0.44
C ASP A 100 16.27 34.61 0.60
N PHE A 101 17.18 35.52 0.25
CA PHE A 101 18.30 35.89 1.11
C PHE A 101 17.87 36.35 2.51
N VAL A 102 16.77 37.15 2.60
CA VAL A 102 16.28 37.67 3.88
C VAL A 102 15.68 36.58 4.75
N THR A 103 14.86 35.74 4.15
CA THR A 103 14.24 34.58 4.82
C THR A 103 15.31 33.62 5.35
N ARG A 104 16.31 33.29 4.51
CA ARG A 104 17.43 32.44 4.94
C ARG A 104 18.23 33.06 6.09
N ALA A 105 18.54 34.33 6.03
CA ALA A 105 19.31 35.00 7.09
C ALA A 105 18.59 35.05 8.44
N LYS A 106 17.26 34.92 8.44
CA LYS A 106 16.42 34.89 9.64
C LYS A 106 15.96 33.50 10.07
N MET A 107 16.19 32.50 9.23
CA MET A 107 15.73 31.13 9.45
C MET A 107 16.27 30.54 10.75
N THR A 108 15.39 29.94 11.51
CA THR A 108 15.69 29.19 12.72
C THR A 108 15.76 27.69 12.45
N VAL A 109 16.29 26.94 13.40
CA VAL A 109 16.28 25.48 13.35
C VAL A 109 14.84 24.94 13.27
N ALA A 110 13.90 25.53 14.01
CA ALA A 110 12.49 25.17 13.98
C ALA A 110 11.84 25.40 12.60
N ASP A 111 12.25 26.42 11.86
CA ASP A 111 11.74 26.66 10.50
C ASP A 111 12.23 25.59 9.52
N ALA A 112 13.49 25.17 9.64
CA ALA A 112 14.04 24.08 8.83
C ALA A 112 13.38 22.73 9.16
N GLU A 113 13.12 22.44 10.42
CA GLU A 113 12.38 21.24 10.86
C GLU A 113 10.98 21.20 10.27
N ARG A 114 10.25 22.32 10.35
CA ARG A 114 8.90 22.44 9.78
C ARG A 114 8.90 22.24 8.26
N ALA A 115 9.83 22.88 7.55
CA ALA A 115 9.95 22.73 6.11
C ALA A 115 10.25 21.28 5.71
N THR A 116 11.17 20.62 6.42
CA THR A 116 11.49 19.20 6.20
C THR A 116 10.29 18.29 6.45
N SER A 117 9.60 18.48 7.57
CA SER A 117 8.41 17.69 7.92
C SER A 117 7.30 17.82 6.87
N MET A 118 7.08 19.02 6.32
CA MET A 118 6.10 19.24 5.25
C MET A 118 6.44 18.46 3.97
N MET A 119 7.73 18.37 3.62
CA MET A 119 8.16 17.59 2.44
C MET A 119 8.01 16.09 2.66
N LEU A 120 8.38 15.59 3.83
CA LEU A 120 8.23 14.18 4.19
C LEU A 120 6.75 13.77 4.23
N GLU A 121 5.89 14.65 4.76
CA GLU A 121 4.43 14.43 4.73
C GLU A 121 3.87 14.44 3.30
N GLY A 122 4.38 15.32 2.45
CA GLY A 122 4.01 15.35 1.02
C GLY A 122 4.34 14.05 0.31
N ASP A 123 5.54 13.52 0.54
CA ASP A 123 5.97 12.22 0.01
C ASP A 123 5.12 11.05 0.54
N PHE A 124 4.84 11.04 1.84
CA PHE A 124 3.97 10.05 2.45
C PHE A 124 2.58 10.04 1.81
N ARG A 125 1.98 11.21 1.62
CA ARG A 125 0.65 11.34 0.99
C ARG A 125 0.68 10.86 -0.46
N TRP A 126 1.68 11.25 -1.24
CA TRP A 126 1.84 10.82 -2.62
C TRP A 126 1.92 9.28 -2.73
N MET A 127 2.78 8.66 -1.94
CA MET A 127 2.93 7.21 -1.91
C MET A 127 1.64 6.49 -1.50
N ARG A 128 1.00 6.95 -0.43
CA ARG A 128 -0.28 6.41 0.05
C ARG A 128 -1.36 6.49 -1.03
N ASP A 129 -1.49 7.65 -1.67
CA ASP A 129 -2.55 7.90 -2.65
C ASP A 129 -2.36 7.03 -3.90
N HIS A 130 -1.13 6.81 -4.34
CA HIS A 130 -0.84 5.91 -5.46
C HIS A 130 -1.05 4.43 -5.10
N ILE A 131 -0.75 4.01 -3.87
CA ILE A 131 -1.08 2.66 -3.40
C ILE A 131 -2.59 2.46 -3.35
N LEU A 132 -3.33 3.43 -2.82
CA LEU A 132 -4.79 3.37 -2.76
C LEU A 132 -5.41 3.38 -4.16
N ALA A 133 -4.92 4.21 -5.08
CA ALA A 133 -5.37 4.21 -6.46
C ALA A 133 -5.14 2.85 -7.14
N ALA A 134 -3.93 2.28 -6.99
CA ALA A 134 -3.61 0.96 -7.57
C ALA A 134 -4.45 -0.20 -7.00
N LEU A 135 -5.02 -0.05 -5.79
CA LEU A 135 -5.86 -1.07 -5.16
C LEU A 135 -7.37 -0.83 -5.35
N LEU A 136 -7.80 0.43 -5.43
CA LEU A 136 -9.22 0.80 -5.46
C LEU A 136 -9.75 1.09 -6.88
N ASP A 137 -8.87 1.45 -7.83
CA ASP A 137 -9.29 1.61 -9.21
C ASP A 137 -9.47 0.24 -9.88
N ASN A 138 -10.65 0.03 -10.48
CA ASN A 138 -11.00 -1.20 -11.17
C ASN A 138 -10.79 -1.15 -12.69
N GLN A 139 -10.18 -0.08 -13.21
CA GLN A 139 -9.91 0.11 -14.62
C GLN A 139 -8.44 -0.12 -14.94
N SER A 140 -8.17 -0.76 -16.08
CA SER A 140 -6.83 -0.72 -16.67
C SER A 140 -6.60 0.63 -17.34
N TRP A 141 -5.37 1.12 -17.27
CA TRP A 141 -4.99 2.35 -17.93
C TRP A 141 -3.61 2.23 -18.58
N THR A 142 -3.31 3.10 -19.52
CA THR A 142 -2.06 3.06 -20.29
C THR A 142 -1.18 4.25 -19.94
N PHE A 143 0.07 3.96 -19.59
CA PHE A 143 1.11 4.95 -19.41
C PHE A 143 2.03 4.98 -20.63
N ALA A 144 2.16 6.14 -21.26
CA ALA A 144 3.08 6.34 -22.39
C ALA A 144 4.51 6.57 -21.86
N ASP A 145 5.31 5.52 -21.81
CA ASP A 145 6.72 5.61 -21.36
C ASP A 145 7.59 6.05 -22.53
N PRO A 146 8.45 7.07 -22.37
CA PRO A 146 9.31 7.57 -23.46
C PRO A 146 10.33 6.56 -24.00
N LEU A 147 10.72 5.57 -23.18
CA LEU A 147 11.73 4.57 -23.54
C LEU A 147 11.11 3.23 -23.97
N TYR A 148 10.00 2.85 -23.33
CA TYR A 148 9.41 1.51 -23.47
C TYR A 148 8.09 1.51 -24.24
N GLY A 149 7.60 2.68 -24.65
CA GLY A 149 6.30 2.83 -25.31
C GLY A 149 5.14 2.65 -24.35
N ASP A 150 4.01 2.23 -24.86
CA ASP A 150 2.78 2.07 -24.05
C ASP A 150 2.91 0.91 -23.07
N LEU A 151 2.73 1.24 -21.80
CA LEU A 151 2.71 0.32 -20.67
C LEU A 151 1.29 0.21 -20.14
N GLU A 152 0.73 -0.99 -20.17
CA GLU A 152 -0.61 -1.26 -19.66
C GLU A 152 -0.52 -1.63 -18.16
N ILE A 153 -1.16 -0.84 -17.32
CA ILE A 153 -1.24 -1.03 -15.88
C ILE A 153 -2.55 -1.73 -15.56
N GLN A 154 -2.44 -2.87 -14.88
CA GLN A 154 -3.58 -3.70 -14.54
C GLN A 154 -4.09 -3.39 -13.14
N PRO A 155 -5.44 -3.41 -12.94
CA PRO A 155 -6.07 -3.41 -11.62
C PRO A 155 -6.00 -4.80 -10.96
N LEU A 156 -6.59 -4.95 -9.78
CA LEU A 156 -6.93 -6.29 -9.25
C LEU A 156 -7.85 -7.03 -10.25
N ALA A 157 -8.16 -8.29 -10.00
CA ALA A 157 -9.09 -9.03 -10.83
C ALA A 157 -10.44 -8.28 -10.93
N ASN A 158 -10.89 -7.99 -12.14
CA ASN A 158 -12.06 -7.14 -12.39
C ASN A 158 -13.05 -7.74 -13.42
N GLY A 159 -13.01 -9.06 -13.62
CA GLY A 159 -13.88 -9.74 -14.57
C GLY A 159 -13.47 -9.58 -16.04
N ASP A 160 -12.23 -9.22 -16.34
CA ASP A 160 -11.69 -8.94 -17.68
C ASP A 160 -11.42 -10.19 -18.54
N GLY A 161 -11.86 -11.37 -18.09
CA GLY A 161 -11.66 -12.63 -18.83
C GLY A 161 -10.34 -13.33 -18.52
N VAL A 162 -9.48 -12.76 -17.66
CA VAL A 162 -8.32 -13.47 -17.13
C VAL A 162 -8.80 -14.54 -16.16
N THR A 163 -8.29 -15.76 -16.30
CA THR A 163 -8.69 -16.89 -15.45
C THR A 163 -7.65 -17.16 -14.37
N TYR A 164 -8.14 -17.36 -13.15
CA TYR A 164 -7.32 -17.65 -11.96
C TYR A 164 -7.66 -19.04 -11.42
N GLN A 165 -6.67 -19.64 -10.77
CA GLN A 165 -6.86 -20.95 -10.14
C GLN A 165 -7.63 -20.79 -8.82
N ILE A 166 -8.64 -21.65 -8.61
CA ILE A 166 -9.40 -21.72 -7.38
C ILE A 166 -9.14 -23.04 -6.64
N SER A 167 -9.18 -23.01 -5.31
CA SER A 167 -8.85 -24.15 -4.45
C SER A 167 -10.01 -25.13 -4.25
N ALA A 168 -11.24 -24.64 -4.30
CA ALA A 168 -12.43 -25.37 -3.87
C ALA A 168 -12.89 -26.39 -4.89
N GLY A 169 -12.24 -27.58 -4.90
CA GLY A 169 -12.68 -28.73 -5.64
C GLY A 169 -12.80 -28.54 -7.16
N ALA A 170 -12.31 -27.43 -7.64
CA ALA A 170 -12.52 -27.03 -8.99
C ALA A 170 -11.46 -27.58 -9.92
N ASP A 171 -11.93 -28.19 -10.97
CA ASP A 171 -11.14 -28.59 -12.11
C ASP A 171 -10.86 -27.42 -13.06
N SER A 172 -11.29 -26.22 -12.70
CA SER A 172 -11.28 -25.06 -13.59
C SER A 172 -10.74 -23.82 -12.91
N ALA A 173 -9.97 -23.05 -13.66
CA ALA A 173 -9.78 -21.66 -13.40
C ALA A 173 -11.06 -20.90 -13.84
N THR A 174 -11.44 -19.89 -13.09
CA THR A 174 -12.59 -19.04 -13.39
C THR A 174 -12.17 -17.59 -13.56
N THR A 175 -12.97 -16.84 -14.28
CA THR A 175 -12.91 -15.39 -14.28
C THR A 175 -13.33 -14.87 -12.92
N ASP A 176 -12.64 -13.91 -12.40
CA ASP A 176 -12.79 -13.44 -11.04
C ASP A 176 -12.93 -11.93 -10.94
N ASN A 177 -13.56 -11.44 -9.89
CA ASN A 177 -13.76 -10.01 -9.65
C ASN A 177 -13.56 -9.66 -8.19
N HIS A 178 -12.44 -9.03 -7.87
CA HIS A 178 -12.06 -8.58 -6.54
C HIS A 178 -12.54 -7.16 -6.19
N TYR A 179 -13.55 -6.67 -6.92
CA TYR A 179 -14.22 -5.39 -6.67
C TYR A 179 -15.69 -5.66 -6.37
N LEU A 180 -16.00 -5.82 -5.09
CA LEU A 180 -17.34 -6.16 -4.63
C LEU A 180 -18.07 -4.93 -4.07
N ALA A 181 -19.40 -5.03 -3.98
CA ALA A 181 -20.24 -3.98 -3.40
C ALA A 181 -21.50 -4.55 -2.78
N GLN A 182 -22.07 -3.83 -1.81
CA GLN A 182 -23.39 -4.06 -1.27
C GLN A 182 -24.16 -2.76 -1.09
N SER A 183 -25.48 -2.76 -1.38
CA SER A 183 -26.34 -1.59 -1.25
C SER A 183 -26.66 -1.24 0.21
N ASP A 184 -26.75 -2.26 1.05
CA ASP A 184 -27.21 -2.12 2.42
C ASP A 184 -26.05 -1.79 3.38
N PRO A 185 -26.30 -1.04 4.45
CA PRO A 185 -25.31 -0.79 5.49
C PRO A 185 -24.93 -2.10 6.21
N ILE A 186 -23.77 -2.12 6.83
CA ILE A 186 -23.27 -3.27 7.58
C ILE A 186 -24.17 -3.55 8.77
N THR A 187 -24.76 -4.75 8.81
CA THR A 187 -25.58 -5.30 9.88
C THR A 187 -25.31 -6.80 10.01
N ASP A 188 -25.85 -7.47 11.03
CA ASP A 188 -25.69 -8.93 11.18
C ASP A 188 -26.29 -9.75 10.02
N THR A 189 -27.23 -9.17 9.26
CA THR A 189 -27.80 -9.79 8.04
C THR A 189 -27.04 -9.45 6.78
N ASP A 190 -26.39 -8.30 6.75
CA ASP A 190 -25.68 -7.75 5.60
C ASP A 190 -24.19 -7.56 5.95
N ASP A 191 -23.57 -8.66 6.34
CA ASP A 191 -22.18 -8.75 6.78
C ASP A 191 -21.25 -9.06 5.59
N PRO A 192 -20.34 -8.16 5.21
CA PRO A 192 -19.46 -8.37 4.06
C PRO A 192 -18.30 -9.34 4.33
N PHE A 193 -17.98 -9.64 5.61
CA PHE A 193 -16.72 -10.32 5.95
C PHE A 193 -16.67 -11.80 5.56
N GLU A 194 -17.83 -12.49 5.51
CA GLU A 194 -17.87 -13.86 4.98
C GLU A 194 -17.59 -13.88 3.46
N ALA A 195 -18.16 -12.93 2.72
CA ALA A 195 -17.89 -12.81 1.29
C ALA A 195 -16.42 -12.47 1.03
N ILE A 196 -15.87 -11.51 1.77
CA ILE A 196 -14.44 -11.14 1.72
C ILE A 196 -13.54 -12.34 1.99
N TYR A 197 -13.86 -13.12 3.04
CA TYR A 197 -13.07 -14.30 3.38
C TYR A 197 -13.14 -15.35 2.28
N SER A 198 -14.33 -15.65 1.77
CA SER A 198 -14.55 -16.69 0.75
C SER A 198 -13.82 -16.36 -0.54
N GLU A 199 -13.95 -15.13 -1.01
CA GLU A 199 -13.33 -14.65 -2.25
C GLU A 199 -11.80 -14.71 -2.19
N LEU A 200 -11.21 -14.17 -1.12
CA LEU A 200 -9.75 -14.21 -0.98
C LEU A 200 -9.22 -15.64 -0.76
N ARG A 201 -9.97 -16.48 -0.03
CA ARG A 201 -9.50 -17.81 0.35
C ARG A 201 -9.71 -18.87 -0.74
N GLU A 202 -10.51 -18.60 -1.74
CA GLU A 202 -10.66 -19.54 -2.86
C GLU A 202 -9.39 -19.66 -3.70
N HIS A 203 -8.50 -18.68 -3.66
CA HIS A 203 -7.20 -18.73 -4.33
C HIS A 203 -6.14 -19.43 -3.49
N PRO A 204 -5.47 -20.47 -4.02
CA PRO A 204 -4.48 -21.25 -3.26
C PRO A 204 -3.24 -20.45 -2.87
N GLU A 205 -2.96 -19.34 -3.56
CA GLU A 205 -1.82 -18.46 -3.30
C GLU A 205 -2.06 -17.56 -2.07
N ASN A 206 -3.32 -17.33 -1.70
CA ASN A 206 -3.69 -16.48 -0.58
C ASN A 206 -3.66 -17.28 0.73
N SER A 207 -2.46 -17.39 1.29
CA SER A 207 -2.21 -18.06 2.57
C SER A 207 -2.13 -17.07 3.74
N GLY A 208 -1.93 -17.59 4.95
CA GLY A 208 -1.84 -16.77 6.16
C GLY A 208 -3.18 -16.23 6.63
N GLU A 209 -3.16 -15.12 7.33
CA GLU A 209 -4.35 -14.46 7.86
C GLU A 209 -4.93 -13.48 6.83
N ILE A 210 -6.24 -13.26 6.89
CA ILE A 210 -6.92 -12.22 6.10
C ILE A 210 -7.11 -11.00 6.99
N VAL A 211 -6.73 -9.85 6.48
CA VAL A 211 -6.89 -8.55 7.13
C VAL A 211 -7.82 -7.68 6.31
N ALA A 212 -8.85 -7.15 6.92
CA ALA A 212 -9.72 -6.11 6.36
C ALA A 212 -9.40 -4.77 7.02
N LEU A 213 -9.02 -3.81 6.22
CA LEU A 213 -8.81 -2.43 6.60
C LEU A 213 -10.12 -1.67 6.37
N ILE A 214 -10.62 -1.00 7.39
CA ILE A 214 -11.87 -0.25 7.33
C ILE A 214 -11.64 1.23 7.59
N PRO A 215 -12.40 2.13 6.97
CA PRO A 215 -12.37 3.55 7.29
C PRO A 215 -13.07 3.85 8.62
N THR A 216 -12.81 5.02 9.17
CA THR A 216 -13.35 5.44 10.47
C THR A 216 -14.88 5.46 10.52
N ASN A 217 -15.55 5.81 9.41
CA ASN A 217 -17.01 5.88 9.36
C ASN A 217 -17.70 4.51 9.50
N LEU A 218 -17.05 3.40 9.13
CA LEU A 218 -17.61 2.05 9.26
C LEU A 218 -17.29 1.41 10.62
N LYS A 219 -16.40 1.97 11.41
CA LYS A 219 -15.94 1.40 12.69
C LYS A 219 -17.06 1.02 13.62
N THR A 220 -18.02 1.93 13.86
CA THR A 220 -19.11 1.70 14.81
C THR A 220 -20.04 0.57 14.36
N ALA A 221 -20.37 0.52 13.06
CA ALA A 221 -21.20 -0.53 12.51
C ALA A 221 -20.53 -1.91 12.62
N VAL A 222 -19.24 -1.99 12.28
CA VAL A 222 -18.47 -3.23 12.38
C VAL A 222 -18.32 -3.71 13.82
N GLN A 223 -18.08 -2.79 14.76
CA GLN A 223 -17.96 -3.15 16.19
C GLN A 223 -19.30 -3.57 16.82
N ALA A 224 -20.43 -3.25 16.20
CA ALA A 224 -21.75 -3.62 16.66
C ALA A 224 -22.19 -5.02 16.18
N LEU A 225 -21.47 -5.65 15.25
CA LEU A 225 -21.79 -6.99 14.77
C LEU A 225 -21.67 -8.05 15.89
N ASP A 226 -22.62 -8.95 15.94
CA ASP A 226 -22.60 -10.10 16.86
C ASP A 226 -21.40 -11.03 16.62
N SER A 227 -20.87 -11.03 15.42
CA SER A 227 -19.68 -11.79 14.97
C SER A 227 -18.33 -11.11 15.28
N PHE A 228 -18.35 -9.85 15.73
CA PHE A 228 -17.12 -9.10 16.05
C PHE A 228 -16.59 -9.44 17.44
N ARG A 229 -15.25 -9.61 17.53
CA ARG A 229 -14.53 -9.84 18.79
C ARG A 229 -13.41 -8.81 18.92
N PRO A 230 -13.42 -7.93 19.94
CA PRO A 230 -12.39 -6.90 20.09
C PRO A 230 -11.02 -7.51 20.35
N ALA A 231 -9.99 -6.98 19.71
CA ALA A 231 -8.61 -7.30 20.02
C ALA A 231 -8.18 -6.58 21.32
N ARG A 232 -7.50 -7.30 22.21
CA ARG A 232 -6.94 -6.73 23.44
C ARG A 232 -5.48 -7.17 23.57
N ASP A 233 -4.68 -6.27 24.07
CA ASP A 233 -3.29 -6.59 24.42
C ASP A 233 -3.30 -7.52 25.65
N PRO A 234 -2.75 -8.74 25.56
CA PRO A 234 -2.71 -9.68 26.65
C PRO A 234 -1.86 -9.19 27.82
N ASN A 235 -0.94 -8.24 27.59
CA ASN A 235 -0.09 -7.65 28.63
C ASN A 235 -0.82 -6.59 29.45
N LEU A 236 -1.87 -5.97 28.90
CA LEU A 236 -2.64 -4.93 29.56
C LEU A 236 -3.84 -5.49 30.35
N GLN A 237 -4.29 -6.68 30.04
CA GLN A 237 -5.39 -7.36 30.75
C GLN A 237 -5.11 -8.85 30.90
N PRO A 238 -4.31 -9.27 31.90
CA PRO A 238 -4.19 -10.66 32.27
C PRO A 238 -5.51 -11.12 32.91
N GLY A 239 -6.22 -12.01 32.27
CA GLY A 239 -7.45 -12.58 32.79
C GLY A 239 -8.22 -13.36 31.72
N SER A 240 -8.96 -14.38 32.15
CA SER A 240 -9.76 -15.19 31.25
C SER A 240 -10.94 -14.39 30.69
N ALA A 241 -10.76 -13.79 29.56
CA ALA A 241 -11.89 -13.29 28.80
C ALA A 241 -12.14 -14.28 27.65
N THR A 242 -13.26 -14.97 27.72
CA THR A 242 -13.72 -15.93 26.70
C THR A 242 -14.00 -15.28 25.34
N ASP A 243 -14.11 -13.95 25.32
CA ASP A 243 -14.53 -13.16 24.15
C ASP A 243 -13.40 -12.29 23.58
N VAL A 244 -12.16 -12.58 23.89
CA VAL A 244 -11.00 -11.78 23.45
C VAL A 244 -10.08 -12.63 22.60
N VAL A 245 -9.72 -12.12 21.43
CA VAL A 245 -8.69 -12.73 20.61
C VAL A 245 -7.33 -12.26 21.10
N VAL A 246 -6.50 -13.22 21.51
CA VAL A 246 -5.12 -13.01 21.91
C VAL A 246 -4.25 -13.51 20.76
N GLY A 247 -3.55 -12.60 20.09
CA GLY A 247 -2.63 -12.96 19.01
C GLY A 247 -1.94 -11.73 18.44
N ASP A 248 -0.75 -11.96 17.95
CA ASP A 248 -0.01 -11.01 17.14
C ASP A 248 -0.19 -11.41 15.67
N LEU A 249 -0.62 -10.47 14.85
CA LEU A 249 -0.79 -10.69 13.42
C LEU A 249 0.56 -10.93 12.70
N GLY A 250 1.67 -10.58 13.35
CA GLY A 250 3.01 -10.71 12.79
C GLY A 250 3.31 -9.79 11.60
N VAL A 251 2.41 -8.87 11.28
CA VAL A 251 2.56 -7.88 10.20
C VAL A 251 2.31 -6.47 10.73
N GLN A 252 3.04 -5.51 10.17
CA GLN A 252 2.80 -4.11 10.48
C GLN A 252 1.57 -3.62 9.71
N LEU A 253 0.60 -3.07 10.43
CA LEU A 253 -0.61 -2.50 9.86
C LEU A 253 -0.46 -0.99 9.66
N PRO A 254 -1.10 -0.41 8.63
CA PRO A 254 -1.11 1.04 8.40
C PRO A 254 -2.00 1.79 9.38
N GLY A 255 -2.74 1.08 10.23
CA GLY A 255 -3.70 1.64 11.15
C GLY A 255 -3.77 0.86 12.47
N GLN A 256 -4.86 1.02 13.19
CA GLN A 256 -5.08 0.41 14.50
C GLN A 256 -5.85 -0.91 14.37
N LEU A 257 -5.31 -2.00 14.91
CA LEU A 257 -6.04 -3.26 15.03
C LEU A 257 -7.24 -3.08 15.97
N LEU A 258 -8.43 -3.37 15.49
CA LEU A 258 -9.68 -3.27 16.26
C LEU A 258 -10.08 -4.60 16.86
N GLY A 259 -10.02 -5.68 16.07
CA GLY A 259 -10.50 -6.97 16.51
C GLY A 259 -10.44 -8.04 15.42
N TYR A 260 -11.22 -9.06 15.67
CA TYR A 260 -11.32 -10.24 14.82
C TYR A 260 -12.79 -10.57 14.56
N HIS A 261 -13.11 -10.90 13.34
CA HIS A 261 -14.42 -11.36 12.92
C HIS A 261 -14.46 -12.89 12.88
N THR A 262 -15.56 -13.51 13.30
CA THR A 262 -15.70 -14.98 13.34
C THR A 262 -15.60 -15.65 11.97
N ALA A 263 -15.78 -14.90 10.88
CA ALA A 263 -15.45 -15.33 9.52
C ALA A 263 -13.94 -15.45 9.24
N ARG A 264 -13.09 -15.41 10.26
CA ARG A 264 -11.62 -15.51 10.18
C ARG A 264 -10.95 -14.33 9.50
N VAL A 265 -11.48 -13.13 9.73
CA VAL A 265 -10.94 -11.87 9.21
C VAL A 265 -10.49 -10.98 10.37
N TRP A 266 -9.24 -10.52 10.34
CA TRP A 266 -8.74 -9.50 11.23
C TRP A 266 -9.22 -8.13 10.74
N ILE A 267 -9.66 -7.28 11.65
CA ILE A 267 -10.20 -5.96 11.32
C ILE A 267 -9.30 -4.88 11.91
N ALA A 268 -8.84 -3.99 11.05
CA ALA A 268 -8.06 -2.83 11.46
C ALA A 268 -8.65 -1.53 10.89
N GLU A 269 -8.66 -0.48 11.70
CA GLU A 269 -9.05 0.85 11.25
C GLU A 269 -7.87 1.53 10.55
N TRP A 270 -8.11 1.99 9.33
CA TRP A 270 -7.17 2.84 8.60
C TRP A 270 -7.85 4.14 8.18
N PRO A 271 -7.63 5.25 8.92
CA PRO A 271 -8.33 6.52 8.69
C PRO A 271 -8.07 7.17 7.31
N SER A 272 -7.06 6.70 6.58
CA SER A 272 -6.76 7.20 5.23
C SER A 272 -7.58 6.53 4.14
N LEU A 273 -8.31 5.46 4.44
CA LEU A 273 -9.25 4.87 3.47
C LEU A 273 -10.41 5.83 3.21
N PRO A 274 -10.91 5.90 1.96
CA PRO A 274 -12.12 6.64 1.65
C PRO A 274 -13.32 6.04 2.37
N ASP A 275 -14.29 6.90 2.70
CA ASP A 275 -15.51 6.49 3.38
C ASP A 275 -16.25 5.40 2.59
N ASN A 276 -16.77 4.41 3.30
CA ASN A 276 -17.52 3.28 2.76
C ASN A 276 -16.71 2.27 1.90
N TYR A 277 -15.38 2.33 1.91
CA TYR A 277 -14.56 1.32 1.24
C TYR A 277 -13.79 0.48 2.23
N ILE A 278 -13.88 -0.84 2.09
CA ILE A 278 -13.09 -1.82 2.83
C ILE A 278 -12.03 -2.35 1.87
N LEU A 279 -10.80 -2.44 2.35
CA LEU A 279 -9.70 -3.04 1.61
C LEU A 279 -9.22 -4.28 2.36
N ALA A 280 -9.38 -5.45 1.76
CA ALA A 280 -8.96 -6.70 2.38
C ALA A 280 -7.80 -7.35 1.61
N LEU A 281 -6.94 -8.06 2.33
CA LEU A 281 -5.80 -8.76 1.74
C LEU A 281 -5.36 -9.96 2.58
N ALA A 282 -4.68 -10.92 1.94
CA ALA A 282 -4.05 -12.04 2.58
C ALA A 282 -2.60 -11.71 2.99
N THR A 283 -2.21 -12.07 4.22
CA THR A 283 -0.90 -11.71 4.77
C THR A 283 0.21 -12.68 4.40
N GLY A 284 -0.09 -13.91 4.06
CA GLY A 284 0.89 -14.98 3.85
C GLY A 284 1.22 -15.29 2.39
N GLY A 285 0.52 -14.68 1.43
CA GLY A 285 0.77 -14.83 0.00
C GLY A 285 1.72 -13.75 -0.56
N PRO A 286 1.94 -13.78 -1.89
CA PRO A 286 2.59 -12.68 -2.59
C PRO A 286 1.78 -11.39 -2.43
N ARG A 287 2.45 -10.26 -2.30
CA ARG A 287 1.77 -8.96 -2.14
C ARG A 287 0.98 -8.60 -3.40
N PRO A 288 -0.16 -7.91 -3.27
CA PRO A 288 -1.00 -7.58 -4.43
C PRO A 288 -0.31 -6.66 -5.43
N LEU A 289 0.46 -5.70 -4.94
CA LEU A 289 1.12 -4.71 -5.78
C LEU A 289 2.62 -4.97 -5.93
N ARG A 290 3.17 -4.48 -7.03
CA ARG A 290 4.60 -4.21 -7.17
C ARG A 290 4.83 -2.73 -7.33
N MET A 291 5.90 -2.28 -6.68
CA MET A 291 6.46 -0.96 -6.86
C MET A 291 7.75 -1.07 -7.66
N ARG A 292 7.75 -0.47 -8.85
CA ARG A 292 8.97 -0.33 -9.62
C ARG A 292 9.78 0.83 -9.09
N GLU A 293 11.04 0.56 -8.81
CA GLU A 293 12.06 1.56 -8.48
C GLU A 293 13.11 1.62 -9.60
N ASP A 294 13.87 2.69 -9.58
CA ASP A 294 15.01 2.81 -10.50
C ASP A 294 16.05 1.72 -10.21
N PRO A 295 16.70 1.13 -11.24
CA PRO A 295 17.82 0.22 -11.04
C PRO A 295 19.00 0.85 -10.30
N GLU A 296 19.19 2.16 -10.41
CA GLU A 296 20.26 2.90 -9.74
C GLU A 296 19.88 3.18 -8.28
N PRO A 297 20.64 2.65 -7.29
CA PRO A 297 20.28 2.80 -5.86
C PRO A 297 20.20 4.25 -5.39
N GLU A 298 20.96 5.15 -6.02
CA GLU A 298 20.96 6.58 -5.69
C GLU A 298 19.65 7.30 -6.07
N LEU A 299 18.84 6.68 -6.95
CA LEU A 299 17.57 7.20 -7.41
C LEU A 299 16.38 6.53 -6.70
N GLN A 300 16.65 5.56 -5.81
CA GLN A 300 15.60 4.87 -5.04
C GLN A 300 15.22 5.66 -3.80
N GLY A 301 13.93 5.63 -3.46
CA GLY A 301 13.41 6.32 -2.30
C GLY A 301 13.18 7.82 -2.52
N PHE A 302 12.98 8.55 -1.44
CA PHE A 302 12.86 10.01 -1.43
C PHE A 302 14.22 10.62 -1.19
N ASN A 303 14.72 11.41 -2.13
CA ASN A 303 16.11 11.88 -2.13
C ASN A 303 16.23 13.37 -2.44
N LEU A 304 17.23 14.01 -1.82
CA LEU A 304 17.67 15.34 -2.20
C LEU A 304 18.47 15.24 -3.51
N VAL A 305 17.90 15.72 -4.60
CA VAL A 305 18.51 15.61 -5.95
C VAL A 305 19.22 16.87 -6.41
N ALA A 306 18.83 18.02 -5.89
CA ALA A 306 19.47 19.28 -6.21
C ALA A 306 19.48 20.23 -5.02
N ARG A 307 20.59 20.95 -4.90
CA ARG A 307 20.74 22.05 -3.96
C ARG A 307 21.30 23.23 -4.69
N ARG A 308 20.60 24.35 -4.62
CA ARG A 308 21.00 25.62 -5.22
C ARG A 308 21.34 26.62 -4.13
N ASP A 309 22.55 27.12 -4.15
CA ASP A 309 23.07 28.13 -3.19
C ASP A 309 23.40 29.44 -3.89
N ASP A 310 22.77 29.71 -5.04
CA ASP A 310 23.02 30.91 -5.84
C ASP A 310 22.24 32.09 -5.28
N HIS A 311 22.96 33.22 -5.02
CA HIS A 311 22.32 34.49 -4.66
C HIS A 311 21.41 34.96 -5.82
N PRO A 312 20.20 35.47 -5.54
CA PRO A 312 19.56 35.64 -4.23
C PRO A 312 18.71 34.45 -3.73
N PHE A 313 18.63 33.35 -4.49
CA PHE A 313 17.76 32.22 -4.21
C PHE A 313 18.52 31.02 -3.67
N TYR A 314 17.92 30.39 -2.69
CA TYR A 314 18.39 29.12 -2.10
C TYR A 314 17.27 28.11 -2.24
N GLU A 315 17.57 26.96 -2.83
CA GLU A 315 16.57 25.95 -3.14
C GLU A 315 17.12 24.55 -2.84
N SER A 316 16.28 23.70 -2.28
CA SER A 316 16.55 22.28 -2.12
C SER A 316 15.41 21.51 -2.77
N GLN A 317 15.73 20.61 -3.70
CA GLN A 317 14.76 19.81 -4.44
C GLN A 317 14.85 18.35 -4.01
N TYR A 318 13.71 17.83 -3.62
CA TYR A 318 13.54 16.43 -3.24
C TYR A 318 12.67 15.76 -4.28
N VAL A 319 13.03 14.53 -4.64
CA VAL A 319 12.34 13.76 -5.68
C VAL A 319 12.16 12.33 -5.21
N ARG A 320 11.01 11.77 -5.53
CA ARG A 320 10.71 10.35 -5.50
C ARG A 320 10.44 9.86 -6.92
N ARG A 321 10.94 8.66 -7.23
CA ARG A 321 10.68 7.96 -8.49
C ARG A 321 10.15 6.58 -8.16
N ALA A 322 8.88 6.34 -8.41
CA ALA A 322 8.24 5.07 -8.15
C ALA A 322 7.05 4.86 -9.10
N GLY A 323 6.63 3.62 -9.26
CA GLY A 323 5.44 3.29 -10.01
C GLY A 323 4.79 2.03 -9.48
N PHE A 324 3.47 1.99 -9.47
CA PHE A 324 2.68 0.92 -8.90
C PHE A 324 1.83 0.22 -9.95
N GLY A 325 1.55 -1.06 -9.73
CA GLY A 325 0.61 -1.83 -10.52
C GLY A 325 0.33 -3.18 -9.85
N ALA A 326 -0.88 -3.67 -10.00
CA ALA A 326 -1.26 -4.97 -9.48
C ALA A 326 -0.62 -6.08 -10.32
N TRP A 327 0.05 -7.03 -9.65
CA TRP A 327 0.61 -8.21 -10.29
C TRP A 327 0.02 -9.51 -9.74
N ASN A 328 -0.17 -9.61 -8.43
CA ASN A 328 -0.98 -10.63 -7.81
C ASN A 328 -2.41 -10.08 -7.70
N ARG A 329 -3.13 -10.15 -8.82
CA ARG A 329 -4.43 -9.50 -9.00
C ARG A 329 -5.53 -10.07 -8.11
N VAL A 330 -5.31 -11.22 -7.51
CA VAL A 330 -6.22 -11.91 -6.58
C VAL A 330 -5.77 -11.82 -5.12
N GLY A 331 -4.67 -11.13 -4.82
CA GLY A 331 -4.09 -11.03 -3.48
C GLY A 331 -4.75 -10.01 -2.56
N ALA A 332 -5.61 -9.15 -3.09
CA ALA A 332 -6.39 -8.16 -2.35
C ALA A 332 -7.79 -8.03 -2.93
N LEU A 333 -8.70 -7.43 -2.16
CA LEU A 333 -10.09 -7.22 -2.52
C LEU A 333 -10.54 -5.85 -2.01
N ALA A 334 -11.22 -5.09 -2.86
CA ALA A 334 -11.86 -3.84 -2.53
C ALA A 334 -13.39 -4.05 -2.43
N TYR A 335 -13.99 -3.61 -1.32
CA TYR A 335 -15.42 -3.76 -1.08
C TYR A 335 -16.06 -2.41 -0.80
N ARG A 336 -17.13 -2.08 -1.51
CA ARG A 336 -17.89 -0.84 -1.35
C ARG A 336 -19.18 -1.07 -0.61
N ILE A 337 -19.46 -0.25 0.40
CA ILE A 337 -20.69 -0.27 1.21
C ILE A 337 -21.60 0.87 0.76
N GLY A 338 -22.91 0.61 0.67
CA GLY A 338 -23.92 1.62 0.38
C GLY A 338 -24.18 1.86 -1.11
N ASP A 339 -23.73 0.96 -1.96
CA ASP A 339 -24.03 0.98 -3.40
C ASP A 339 -24.15 -0.45 -3.94
N ALA A 340 -25.03 -0.66 -4.91
CA ALA A 340 -25.26 -1.97 -5.52
C ALA A 340 -24.15 -2.40 -6.50
N SER A 341 -23.30 -1.49 -6.90
CA SER A 341 -22.17 -1.75 -7.81
C SER A 341 -20.91 -1.08 -7.35
N TYR A 342 -19.79 -1.72 -7.61
CA TYR A 342 -18.49 -1.11 -7.33
C TYR A 342 -18.21 0.04 -8.31
N ALA A 343 -17.74 1.16 -7.80
CA ALA A 343 -17.11 2.22 -8.56
C ALA A 343 -15.90 2.73 -7.76
N PRO A 344 -14.78 3.09 -8.39
CA PRO A 344 -13.63 3.64 -7.68
C PRO A 344 -13.99 4.98 -7.03
N PRO A 345 -13.35 5.33 -5.88
CA PRO A 345 -13.52 6.65 -5.32
C PRO A 345 -12.92 7.70 -6.25
N ALA A 346 -13.62 8.81 -6.48
CA ALA A 346 -13.19 9.84 -7.43
C ALA A 346 -11.81 10.46 -7.12
N ALA A 347 -11.34 10.35 -5.87
CA ALA A 347 -10.01 10.81 -5.47
C ALA A 347 -8.88 9.85 -5.87
N TYR A 348 -9.23 8.62 -6.26
CA TYR A 348 -8.27 7.53 -6.55
C TYR A 348 -8.53 6.90 -7.93
N ASP A 349 -9.20 7.64 -8.80
CA ASP A 349 -9.37 7.28 -10.21
C ASP A 349 -8.03 7.49 -10.94
N ALA A 350 -7.49 6.44 -11.53
CA ALA A 350 -6.18 6.48 -12.20
C ALA A 350 -6.32 6.99 -13.66
N PRO A 351 -5.31 7.63 -14.21
CA PRO A 351 -3.98 7.90 -13.65
C PRO A 351 -3.97 9.05 -12.65
N MET A 352 -3.32 8.82 -11.52
CA MET A 352 -3.09 9.86 -10.52
C MET A 352 -2.06 10.89 -11.03
N PRO A 353 -2.21 12.18 -10.70
CA PRO A 353 -1.29 13.23 -11.12
C PRO A 353 0.08 13.17 -10.42
#